data_bf25549278f91ddd37036e9fcffe3cc1
#
_entry.id   bf25549278f91ddd37036e9fcffe3cc1
#
_cell.length_a   1.000
_cell.length_b   1.000
_cell.length_c   1.000
_cell.angle_alpha   90.00
_cell.angle_beta   90.00
_cell.angle_gamma   90.00
#
_symmetry.space_group_name_H-M   'P 1'
#
loop_
_entity.id
_entity.type
_entity.pdbx_description
1 polymer ?
#
loop_
_entity_poly.entity_id
_entity_poly.type
_entity_poly.pdbx_seq_one_letter_code
_entity_poly.pdbx_strand_id
1 'polypeptide(L)'
;DGFAAMLAQFFLLGGQGANITIPFKLDAYQLCQQLSSRARLAGAVNTVWQDEGVLCGDNTDGAGLVADLLSQGVAINKADVLILGAGGASRGIVEPLLTQKPKRLWIANRTSQKADELVLLFQSLATENGVELIASSNVQFEEDTRSFSLVINASAAGLDDQSPLSKLAADHVFCTGGFAYDLVYGKTTVFMEQALQRGCRISDGLGMLVEQAAIAFCQWHRVGIERLDTRAVIAQLRHV
;
A
#
# COMPACT_ATOMS: atom_id res chain seq x y z
N ASP A 1 10.85 -20.75 -14.07
CA ASP A 1 12.22 -20.74 -14.62
C ASP A 1 12.55 -19.48 -15.44
N GLY A 2 11.56 -18.86 -16.12
CA GLY A 2 11.82 -17.69 -16.97
C GLY A 2 12.21 -16.43 -16.20
N PHE A 3 11.51 -16.10 -15.07
CA PHE A 3 11.74 -14.87 -14.33
C PHE A 3 13.14 -14.80 -13.71
N ALA A 4 13.58 -15.86 -13.04
CA ALA A 4 14.90 -15.92 -12.41
C ALA A 4 16.03 -15.77 -13.44
N ALA A 5 15.92 -16.43 -14.60
CA ALA A 5 16.89 -16.33 -15.67
C ALA A 5 16.93 -14.93 -16.30
N MET A 6 15.75 -14.32 -16.53
CA MET A 6 15.67 -12.94 -17.04
C MET A 6 16.28 -11.94 -16.07
N LEU A 7 16.02 -12.07 -14.77
CA LEU A 7 16.58 -11.18 -13.74
C LEU A 7 18.11 -11.32 -13.66
N ALA A 8 18.63 -12.55 -13.70
CA ALA A 8 20.06 -12.80 -13.72
C ALA A 8 20.72 -12.19 -14.97
N GLN A 9 20.11 -12.37 -16.15
CA GLN A 9 20.62 -11.78 -17.40
C GLN A 9 20.60 -10.24 -17.36
N PHE A 10 19.54 -9.62 -16.78
CA PHE A 10 19.46 -8.17 -16.61
C PHE A 10 20.66 -7.62 -15.84
N PHE A 11 21.03 -8.24 -14.72
CA PHE A 11 22.18 -7.82 -13.93
C PHE A 11 23.52 -8.11 -14.63
N LEU A 12 23.64 -9.23 -15.34
CA LEU A 12 24.83 -9.54 -16.15
C LEU A 12 25.06 -8.51 -17.25
N LEU A 13 24.01 -7.89 -17.79
CA LEU A 13 24.07 -6.84 -18.79
C LEU A 13 24.30 -5.43 -18.20
N GLY A 14 24.55 -5.33 -16.89
CA GLY A 14 24.85 -4.07 -16.20
C GLY A 14 23.64 -3.33 -15.63
N GLY A 15 22.49 -3.99 -15.52
CA GLY A 15 21.33 -3.44 -14.82
C GLY A 15 21.66 -3.09 -13.36
N GLN A 16 21.20 -1.91 -12.89
CA GLN A 16 21.50 -1.43 -11.55
C GLN A 16 20.41 -1.85 -10.54
N GLY A 17 19.17 -1.93 -11.01
CA GLY A 17 18.02 -2.34 -10.22
C GLY A 17 16.75 -2.40 -11.06
N ALA A 18 15.73 -3.06 -10.56
CA ALA A 18 14.46 -3.22 -11.27
C ALA A 18 13.28 -3.22 -10.31
N ASN A 19 12.17 -2.60 -10.72
CA ASN A 19 10.90 -2.79 -10.05
C ASN A 19 10.23 -4.08 -10.49
N ILE A 20 9.65 -4.78 -9.53
CA ILE A 20 8.96 -6.05 -9.72
C ILE A 20 7.47 -5.84 -9.42
N THR A 21 6.62 -6.27 -10.35
CA THR A 21 5.17 -6.21 -10.20
C THR A 21 4.52 -7.58 -10.24
N ILE A 22 3.21 -7.65 -10.16
CA ILE A 22 2.42 -8.87 -10.30
C ILE A 22 2.74 -9.53 -11.65
N PRO A 23 2.92 -10.87 -11.69
CA PRO A 23 2.75 -11.82 -10.57
C PRO A 23 4.04 -12.14 -9.79
N PHE A 24 5.17 -11.50 -10.07
CA PHE A 24 6.52 -11.95 -9.71
C PHE A 24 7.04 -11.46 -8.35
N LYS A 25 6.28 -10.70 -7.56
CA LYS A 25 6.74 -10.16 -6.25
C LYS A 25 7.11 -11.25 -5.24
N LEU A 26 6.42 -12.40 -5.28
CA LEU A 26 6.73 -13.55 -4.43
C LEU A 26 7.97 -14.30 -4.92
N ASP A 27 8.12 -14.46 -6.24
CA ASP A 27 9.29 -15.10 -6.83
C ASP A 27 10.56 -14.27 -6.55
N ALA A 28 10.48 -12.95 -6.67
CA ALA A 28 11.57 -12.05 -6.32
C ALA A 28 11.95 -12.17 -4.84
N TYR A 29 10.96 -12.28 -3.94
CA TYR A 29 11.20 -12.51 -2.52
C TYR A 29 12.01 -13.80 -2.27
N GLN A 30 11.70 -14.88 -2.97
CA GLN A 30 12.41 -16.17 -2.84
C GLN A 30 13.84 -16.13 -3.41
N LEU A 31 14.08 -15.28 -4.41
CA LEU A 31 15.39 -15.17 -5.07
C LEU A 31 16.36 -14.27 -4.30
N CYS A 32 15.87 -13.28 -3.54
CA CYS A 32 16.71 -12.33 -2.82
C CYS A 32 17.43 -13.00 -1.66
N GLN A 33 18.73 -12.80 -1.58
CA GLN A 33 19.59 -13.27 -0.49
C GLN A 33 19.56 -12.31 0.71
N GLN A 34 19.38 -11.03 0.44
CA GLN A 34 19.17 -9.99 1.47
C GLN A 34 17.84 -9.29 1.27
N LEU A 35 17.10 -9.17 2.35
CA LEU A 35 15.78 -8.54 2.36
C LEU A 35 15.74 -7.43 3.41
N SER A 36 15.09 -6.31 3.06
CA SER A 36 14.73 -5.31 4.07
C SER A 36 13.74 -5.89 5.11
N SER A 37 13.61 -5.25 6.26
CA SER A 37 12.63 -5.65 7.29
C SER A 37 11.19 -5.62 6.74
N ARG A 38 10.83 -4.58 6.01
CA ARG A 38 9.49 -4.44 5.42
C ARG A 38 9.22 -5.47 4.31
N ALA A 39 10.22 -5.84 3.49
CA ALA A 39 10.07 -6.91 2.51
C ALA A 39 9.85 -8.27 3.18
N ARG A 40 10.57 -8.55 4.28
CA ARG A 40 10.37 -9.78 5.07
C ARG A 40 8.97 -9.86 5.67
N LEU A 41 8.49 -8.78 6.26
CA LEU A 41 7.14 -8.71 6.83
C LEU A 41 6.06 -8.82 5.75
N ALA A 42 6.25 -8.13 4.62
CA ALA A 42 5.33 -8.24 3.50
C ALA A 42 5.35 -9.63 2.84
N GLY A 43 6.46 -10.39 2.96
CA GLY A 43 6.67 -11.65 2.24
C GLY A 43 6.68 -11.45 0.72
N ALA A 44 7.03 -10.24 0.25
CA ALA A 44 6.99 -9.85 -1.15
C ALA A 44 8.02 -8.74 -1.41
N VAL A 45 8.59 -8.74 -2.61
CA VAL A 45 9.59 -7.77 -3.08
C VAL A 45 9.04 -7.05 -4.30
N ASN A 46 9.04 -5.71 -4.29
CA ASN A 46 8.67 -4.88 -5.44
C ASN A 46 9.86 -4.17 -6.09
N THR A 47 11.03 -4.21 -5.45
CA THR A 47 12.27 -3.66 -6.02
C THR A 47 13.48 -4.51 -5.65
N VAL A 48 14.39 -4.69 -6.61
CA VAL A 48 15.61 -5.47 -6.45
C VAL A 48 16.83 -4.69 -6.96
N TRP A 49 17.98 -4.94 -6.37
CA TRP A 49 19.29 -4.45 -6.82
C TRP A 49 20.39 -5.43 -6.43
N GLN A 50 21.59 -5.24 -6.94
CA GLN A 50 22.77 -5.97 -6.47
C GLN A 50 23.67 -5.08 -5.63
N ASP A 51 24.14 -5.63 -4.51
CA ASP A 51 25.18 -5.06 -3.68
C ASP A 51 26.31 -6.09 -3.52
N GLU A 52 27.49 -5.78 -4.00
CA GLU A 52 28.66 -6.67 -4.01
C GLU A 52 28.36 -8.09 -4.53
N GLY A 53 27.52 -8.19 -5.55
CA GLY A 53 27.11 -9.47 -6.17
C GLY A 53 25.99 -10.21 -5.42
N VAL A 54 25.49 -9.66 -4.31
CA VAL A 54 24.35 -10.21 -3.54
C VAL A 54 23.07 -9.59 -4.05
N LEU A 55 22.06 -10.40 -4.39
CA LEU A 55 20.74 -9.92 -4.76
C LEU A 55 19.98 -9.45 -3.54
N CYS A 56 19.70 -8.18 -3.49
CA CYS A 56 18.95 -7.50 -2.42
C CYS A 56 17.52 -7.21 -2.86
N GLY A 57 16.57 -7.25 -1.93
CA GLY A 57 15.17 -6.97 -2.21
C GLY A 57 14.52 -6.12 -1.14
N ASP A 58 13.60 -5.25 -1.59
CA ASP A 58 12.80 -4.40 -0.72
C ASP A 58 11.33 -4.37 -1.17
N ASN A 59 10.46 -3.87 -0.29
CA ASN A 59 9.08 -3.55 -0.62
C ASN A 59 8.82 -2.08 -0.29
N THR A 60 8.81 -1.24 -1.33
CA THR A 60 8.63 0.20 -1.22
C THR A 60 7.17 0.66 -1.33
N ASP A 61 6.22 -0.26 -1.60
CA ASP A 61 4.81 0.07 -1.84
C ASP A 61 4.21 0.86 -0.67
N GLY A 62 4.32 0.35 0.54
CA GLY A 62 3.73 1.00 1.70
C GLY A 62 4.44 2.28 2.13
N ALA A 63 5.76 2.35 1.95
CA ALA A 63 6.49 3.59 2.18
C ALA A 63 6.06 4.68 1.18
N GLY A 64 5.83 4.31 -0.09
CA GLY A 64 5.28 5.20 -1.11
C GLY A 64 3.87 5.69 -0.76
N LEU A 65 2.98 4.80 -0.31
CA LEU A 65 1.64 5.19 0.15
C LEU A 65 1.71 6.20 1.30
N VAL A 66 2.52 5.94 2.32
CA VAL A 66 2.65 6.84 3.48
C VAL A 66 3.23 8.18 3.04
N ALA A 67 4.24 8.20 2.17
CA ALA A 67 4.83 9.44 1.65
C ALA A 67 3.78 10.28 0.92
N ASP A 68 2.97 9.68 0.06
CA ASP A 68 1.91 10.38 -0.67
C ASP A 68 0.81 10.88 0.26
N LEU A 69 0.33 10.07 1.21
CA LEU A 69 -0.67 10.49 2.20
C LEU A 69 -0.20 11.70 3.01
N LEU A 70 1.02 11.68 3.51
CA LEU A 70 1.62 12.78 4.27
C LEU A 70 1.79 14.04 3.40
N SER A 71 2.19 13.88 2.14
CA SER A 71 2.33 15.00 1.19
C SER A 71 1.01 15.71 0.92
N GLN A 72 -0.10 14.98 1.01
CA GLN A 72 -1.47 15.49 0.88
C GLN A 72 -2.05 16.02 2.19
N GLY A 73 -1.26 16.05 3.26
CA GLY A 73 -1.67 16.57 4.58
C GLY A 73 -2.62 15.63 5.34
N VAL A 74 -2.59 14.32 5.05
CA VAL A 74 -3.39 13.33 5.76
C VAL A 74 -2.74 13.02 7.11
N ALA A 75 -3.47 13.25 8.19
CA ALA A 75 -3.03 12.92 9.54
C ALA A 75 -3.27 11.42 9.82
N ILE A 76 -2.20 10.62 9.83
CA ILE A 76 -2.29 9.18 10.14
C ILE A 76 -2.11 8.93 11.64
N ASN A 77 -1.25 9.71 12.30
CA ASN A 77 -1.01 9.56 13.73
C ASN A 77 -2.30 9.76 14.53
N LYS A 78 -2.61 8.81 15.42
CA LYS A 78 -3.84 8.77 16.25
C LYS A 78 -5.15 8.71 15.46
N ALA A 79 -5.10 8.49 14.15
CA ALA A 79 -6.26 8.32 13.30
C ALA A 79 -6.92 6.94 13.49
N ASP A 80 -8.21 6.84 13.18
CA ASP A 80 -8.88 5.58 12.91
C ASP A 80 -8.77 5.28 11.41
N VAL A 81 -8.04 4.23 11.08
CA VAL A 81 -7.71 3.86 9.70
C VAL A 81 -8.35 2.53 9.33
N LEU A 82 -8.93 2.44 8.14
CA LEU A 82 -9.49 1.21 7.58
C LEU A 82 -8.77 0.85 6.27
N ILE A 83 -8.32 -0.40 6.18
CA ILE A 83 -7.85 -1.03 4.94
C ILE A 83 -8.93 -1.99 4.45
N LEU A 84 -9.39 -1.82 3.24
CA LEU A 84 -10.31 -2.72 2.54
C LEU A 84 -9.52 -3.64 1.62
N GLY A 85 -9.54 -4.93 1.95
CA GLY A 85 -8.75 -5.98 1.30
C GLY A 85 -7.66 -6.54 2.22
N ALA A 86 -7.34 -7.84 2.05
CA ALA A 86 -6.30 -8.55 2.77
C ALA A 86 -5.41 -9.35 1.79
N GLY A 87 -5.11 -8.75 0.65
CA GLY A 87 -4.24 -9.31 -0.40
C GLY A 87 -2.79 -8.87 -0.29
N GLY A 88 -2.02 -9.13 -1.34
CA GLY A 88 -0.60 -8.76 -1.41
C GLY A 88 -0.35 -7.26 -1.28
N ALA A 89 -1.22 -6.41 -1.83
CA ALA A 89 -1.12 -4.96 -1.70
C ALA A 89 -1.29 -4.53 -0.22
N SER A 90 -2.34 -5.03 0.45
CA SER A 90 -2.58 -4.77 1.87
C SER A 90 -1.39 -5.19 2.74
N ARG A 91 -0.81 -6.35 2.45
CA ARG A 91 0.35 -6.87 3.17
C ARG A 91 1.56 -5.94 3.11
N GLY A 92 1.76 -5.27 1.96
CA GLY A 92 2.86 -4.32 1.77
C GLY A 92 2.67 -2.97 2.49
N ILE A 93 1.43 -2.59 2.82
CA ILE A 93 1.13 -1.26 3.38
C ILE A 93 0.90 -1.27 4.90
N VAL A 94 0.65 -2.44 5.53
CA VAL A 94 0.33 -2.51 6.97
C VAL A 94 1.49 -2.04 7.84
N GLU A 95 2.72 -2.54 7.63
CA GLU A 95 3.88 -2.16 8.43
C GLU A 95 4.15 -0.65 8.37
N PRO A 96 4.27 0.00 7.19
CA PRO A 96 4.48 1.44 7.12
C PRO A 96 3.36 2.27 7.76
N LEU A 97 2.10 1.80 7.70
CA LEU A 97 1.00 2.47 8.38
C LEU A 97 1.09 2.32 9.91
N LEU A 98 1.43 1.15 10.43
CA LEU A 98 1.62 0.92 11.87
C LEU A 98 2.72 1.81 12.45
N THR A 99 3.80 2.04 11.70
CA THR A 99 4.91 2.93 12.13
C THR A 99 4.47 4.40 12.23
N GLN A 100 3.39 4.82 11.56
CA GLN A 100 2.78 6.14 11.73
C GLN A 100 1.93 6.26 13.00
N LYS A 101 1.77 5.17 13.77
CA LYS A 101 1.04 5.11 15.04
C LYS A 101 -0.39 5.64 14.94
N PRO A 102 -1.23 5.10 14.04
CA PRO A 102 -2.66 5.35 14.10
C PRO A 102 -3.20 4.90 15.48
N LYS A 103 -4.35 5.41 15.89
CA LYS A 103 -5.01 4.93 17.11
C LYS A 103 -5.47 3.48 16.93
N ARG A 104 -6.13 3.22 15.80
CA ARG A 104 -6.62 1.91 15.39
C ARG A 104 -6.37 1.71 13.90
N LEU A 105 -5.98 0.49 13.55
CA LEU A 105 -5.88 0.04 12.16
C LEU A 105 -6.79 -1.17 11.97
N TRP A 106 -7.83 -1.00 11.16
CA TRP A 106 -8.75 -2.05 10.79
C TRP A 106 -8.36 -2.63 9.44
N ILE A 107 -8.42 -3.95 9.34
CA ILE A 107 -8.25 -4.68 8.08
C ILE A 107 -9.53 -5.45 7.84
N ALA A 108 -10.26 -5.08 6.79
CA ALA A 108 -11.49 -5.74 6.42
C ALA A 108 -11.37 -6.43 5.06
N ASN A 109 -11.92 -7.63 4.97
CA ASN A 109 -11.91 -8.38 3.71
C ASN A 109 -13.21 -9.18 3.56
N ARG A 110 -13.60 -9.43 2.31
CA ARG A 110 -14.78 -10.26 2.00
C ARG A 110 -14.70 -11.65 2.67
N THR A 111 -13.52 -12.25 2.70
CA THR A 111 -13.21 -13.47 3.46
C THR A 111 -12.51 -13.05 4.73
N SER A 112 -13.21 -13.04 5.87
CA SER A 112 -12.69 -12.55 7.16
C SER A 112 -11.40 -13.26 7.59
N GLN A 113 -11.30 -14.57 7.36
CA GLN A 113 -10.11 -15.35 7.69
C GLN A 113 -8.81 -14.74 7.14
N LYS A 114 -8.82 -14.16 5.93
CA LYS A 114 -7.63 -13.49 5.36
C LYS A 114 -7.26 -12.23 6.14
N ALA A 115 -8.25 -11.51 6.67
CA ALA A 115 -8.00 -10.36 7.53
C ALA A 115 -7.42 -10.81 8.89
N ASP A 116 -7.95 -11.90 9.46
CA ASP A 116 -7.44 -12.51 10.70
C ASP A 116 -5.98 -12.94 10.56
N GLU A 117 -5.63 -13.62 9.46
CA GLU A 117 -4.27 -14.04 9.15
C GLU A 117 -3.31 -12.84 9.04
N LEU A 118 -3.76 -11.76 8.40
CA LEU A 118 -2.96 -10.57 8.24
C LEU A 118 -2.77 -9.83 9.57
N VAL A 119 -3.82 -9.73 10.39
CA VAL A 119 -3.74 -9.16 11.74
C VAL A 119 -2.77 -9.97 12.60
N LEU A 120 -2.87 -11.29 12.60
CA LEU A 120 -1.98 -12.17 13.37
C LEU A 120 -0.51 -11.95 12.98
N LEU A 121 -0.22 -11.80 11.68
CA LEU A 121 1.13 -11.56 11.18
C LEU A 121 1.75 -10.27 11.73
N PHE A 122 0.96 -9.20 11.87
CA PHE A 122 1.43 -7.88 12.27
C PHE A 122 1.15 -7.52 13.74
N GLN A 123 0.57 -8.44 14.52
CA GLN A 123 0.14 -8.18 15.89
C GLN A 123 1.28 -7.72 16.81
N SER A 124 2.46 -8.34 16.71
CA SER A 124 3.63 -7.94 17.51
C SER A 124 4.04 -6.50 17.20
N LEU A 125 4.15 -6.17 15.91
CA LEU A 125 4.52 -4.84 15.46
C LEU A 125 3.47 -3.78 15.86
N ALA A 126 2.19 -4.13 15.80
CA ALA A 126 1.10 -3.24 16.25
C ALA A 126 1.24 -2.94 17.75
N THR A 127 1.49 -3.97 18.56
CA THR A 127 1.69 -3.84 20.01
C THR A 127 2.91 -2.96 20.33
N GLU A 128 4.03 -3.16 19.64
CA GLU A 128 5.25 -2.35 19.79
C GLU A 128 5.02 -0.86 19.47
N ASN A 129 4.15 -0.57 18.50
CA ASN A 129 3.79 0.80 18.12
C ASN A 129 2.62 1.38 18.93
N GLY A 130 2.01 0.60 19.83
CA GLY A 130 0.83 1.03 20.61
C GLY A 130 -0.43 1.21 19.79
N VAL A 131 -0.58 0.43 18.71
CA VAL A 131 -1.70 0.47 17.77
C VAL A 131 -2.66 -0.68 18.04
N GLU A 132 -3.95 -0.40 18.11
CA GLU A 132 -4.99 -1.42 18.14
C GLU A 132 -5.22 -1.93 16.70
N LEU A 133 -4.81 -3.19 16.41
CA LEU A 133 -4.95 -3.82 15.11
C LEU A 133 -6.12 -4.80 15.12
N ILE A 134 -7.08 -4.63 14.20
CA ILE A 134 -8.38 -5.30 14.25
C ILE A 134 -8.72 -5.91 12.88
N ALA A 135 -9.10 -7.20 12.89
CA ALA A 135 -9.68 -7.86 11.72
C ALA A 135 -11.19 -7.67 11.67
N SER A 136 -11.74 -7.58 10.46
CA SER A 136 -13.17 -7.43 10.22
C SER A 136 -13.58 -8.06 8.89
N SER A 137 -14.89 -8.17 8.67
CA SER A 137 -15.45 -8.45 7.34
C SER A 137 -16.09 -7.17 6.76
N ASN A 138 -16.12 -7.07 5.43
CA ASN A 138 -16.73 -5.91 4.77
C ASN A 138 -18.24 -5.80 5.09
N VAL A 139 -18.91 -6.94 5.29
CA VAL A 139 -20.35 -7.01 5.61
C VAL A 139 -20.64 -6.47 7.01
N GLN A 140 -19.70 -6.57 7.95
CA GLN A 140 -19.88 -6.06 9.31
C GLN A 140 -20.20 -4.56 9.33
N PHE A 141 -19.69 -3.79 8.36
CA PHE A 141 -19.96 -2.35 8.28
C PHE A 141 -21.36 -2.00 7.78
N GLU A 142 -22.19 -2.96 7.42
CA GLU A 142 -23.62 -2.72 7.17
C GLU A 142 -24.40 -2.52 8.46
N GLU A 143 -23.92 -3.09 9.56
CA GLU A 143 -24.52 -2.98 10.89
C GLU A 143 -23.73 -2.05 11.82
N ASP A 144 -22.41 -1.97 11.64
CA ASP A 144 -21.51 -1.13 12.45
C ASP A 144 -21.49 0.30 11.91
N THR A 145 -21.99 1.25 12.69
CA THR A 145 -22.03 2.68 12.34
C THR A 145 -20.73 3.43 12.57
N ARG A 146 -19.62 2.72 12.65
CA ARG A 146 -18.29 3.27 12.86
C ARG A 146 -17.75 3.96 11.61
N SER A 147 -17.23 5.18 11.76
CA SER A 147 -16.60 5.91 10.68
C SER A 147 -15.09 6.03 10.88
N PHE A 148 -14.38 6.24 9.78
CA PHE A 148 -12.92 6.28 9.72
C PHE A 148 -12.45 7.60 9.11
N SER A 149 -11.38 8.17 9.67
CA SER A 149 -10.76 9.37 9.12
C SER A 149 -9.91 9.09 7.87
N LEU A 150 -9.43 7.85 7.71
CA LEU A 150 -8.71 7.39 6.52
C LEU A 150 -9.22 5.99 6.12
N VAL A 151 -9.68 5.86 4.89
CA VAL A 151 -10.11 4.58 4.30
C VAL A 151 -9.26 4.29 3.07
N ILE A 152 -8.59 3.15 3.04
CA ILE A 152 -7.70 2.73 1.95
C ILE A 152 -8.31 1.51 1.26
N ASN A 153 -8.62 1.64 -0.03
CA ASN A 153 -9.02 0.50 -0.86
C ASN A 153 -7.78 -0.17 -1.44
N ALA A 154 -7.40 -1.31 -0.86
CA ALA A 154 -6.33 -2.19 -1.35
C ALA A 154 -6.88 -3.49 -1.96
N SER A 155 -8.17 -3.51 -2.31
CA SER A 155 -8.82 -4.64 -2.98
C SER A 155 -8.76 -4.50 -4.50
N ALA A 156 -9.00 -5.60 -5.21
CA ALA A 156 -9.08 -5.60 -6.67
C ALA A 156 -10.42 -5.06 -7.21
N ALA A 157 -11.41 -4.75 -6.36
CA ALA A 157 -12.75 -4.35 -6.77
C ALA A 157 -12.76 -3.13 -7.71
N GLY A 158 -11.86 -2.16 -7.49
CA GLY A 158 -11.74 -0.98 -8.34
C GLY A 158 -11.28 -1.26 -9.77
N LEU A 159 -10.65 -2.41 -10.03
CA LEU A 159 -10.28 -2.84 -11.38
C LEU A 159 -11.51 -3.27 -12.20
N ASP A 160 -12.51 -3.83 -11.53
CA ASP A 160 -13.75 -4.36 -12.13
C ASP A 160 -14.92 -3.35 -12.03
N ASP A 161 -14.64 -2.06 -11.83
CA ASP A 161 -15.62 -0.99 -11.63
C ASP A 161 -16.65 -1.29 -10.52
N GLN A 162 -16.19 -1.94 -9.46
CA GLN A 162 -16.96 -2.25 -8.27
C GLN A 162 -16.36 -1.58 -7.04
N SER A 163 -17.19 -1.43 -6.00
CA SER A 163 -16.71 -1.03 -4.68
C SER A 163 -16.60 -2.24 -3.76
N PRO A 164 -15.60 -2.28 -2.87
CA PRO A 164 -15.54 -3.29 -1.81
C PRO A 164 -16.60 -3.07 -0.72
N LEU A 165 -17.27 -1.91 -0.71
CA LEU A 165 -18.33 -1.55 0.23
C LEU A 165 -19.70 -1.55 -0.47
N SER A 166 -20.72 -2.11 0.18
CA SER A 166 -22.11 -1.85 -0.19
C SER A 166 -22.44 -0.37 0.04
N LYS A 167 -23.56 0.11 -0.53
CA LYS A 167 -24.00 1.48 -0.34
C LYS A 167 -24.25 1.78 1.16
N LEU A 168 -24.84 0.82 1.89
CA LEU A 168 -25.12 0.95 3.31
C LEU A 168 -23.83 1.02 4.14
N ALA A 169 -22.88 0.11 3.90
CA ALA A 169 -21.59 0.14 4.56
C ALA A 169 -20.83 1.46 4.30
N ALA A 170 -20.89 1.98 3.08
CA ALA A 170 -20.28 3.25 2.73
C ALA A 170 -20.90 4.44 3.49
N ASP A 171 -22.22 4.40 3.81
CA ASP A 171 -22.88 5.44 4.63
C ASP A 171 -22.33 5.48 6.06
N HIS A 172 -21.83 4.38 6.57
CA HIS A 172 -21.24 4.29 7.92
C HIS A 172 -19.73 4.56 7.91
N VAL A 173 -19.01 3.97 6.95
CA VAL A 173 -17.52 3.94 6.91
C VAL A 173 -16.93 5.33 6.65
N PHE A 174 -17.52 6.10 5.74
CA PHE A 174 -17.02 7.42 5.38
C PHE A 174 -17.58 8.51 6.31
N CYS A 175 -16.70 9.43 6.75
CA CYS A 175 -17.11 10.63 7.50
C CYS A 175 -16.79 11.89 6.70
N THR A 176 -17.59 12.91 6.88
CA THR A 176 -17.34 14.23 6.28
C THR A 176 -15.97 14.77 6.71
N GLY A 177 -15.18 15.22 5.76
CA GLY A 177 -13.81 15.67 6.00
C GLY A 177 -12.78 14.54 6.10
N GLY A 178 -13.19 13.27 6.06
CA GLY A 178 -12.31 12.11 5.98
C GLY A 178 -11.55 12.03 4.66
N PHE A 179 -10.69 11.03 4.54
CA PHE A 179 -9.88 10.80 3.36
C PHE A 179 -10.06 9.35 2.85
N ALA A 180 -10.33 9.19 1.56
CA ALA A 180 -10.42 7.90 0.92
C ALA A 180 -9.32 7.77 -0.15
N TYR A 181 -8.52 6.72 -0.03
CA TYR A 181 -7.41 6.43 -0.92
C TYR A 181 -7.67 5.12 -1.66
N ASP A 182 -7.70 5.14 -2.99
CA ASP A 182 -7.77 3.93 -3.80
C ASP A 182 -6.37 3.59 -4.34
N LEU A 183 -5.90 2.33 -4.18
CA LEU A 183 -4.61 1.92 -4.75
C LEU A 183 -4.68 1.77 -6.28
N VAL A 184 -5.86 1.70 -6.87
CA VAL A 184 -6.06 1.81 -8.33
C VAL A 184 -5.82 3.26 -8.74
N TYR A 185 -5.19 3.47 -9.89
CA TYR A 185 -4.88 4.80 -10.44
C TYR A 185 -5.36 4.95 -11.88
N GLY A 186 -5.42 6.20 -12.35
CA GLY A 186 -5.77 6.54 -13.73
C GLY A 186 -7.28 6.57 -14.01
N LYS A 187 -8.13 6.37 -13.02
CA LYS A 187 -9.58 6.53 -13.12
C LYS A 187 -10.21 6.85 -11.76
N THR A 188 -11.38 7.47 -11.79
CA THR A 188 -12.22 7.58 -10.59
C THR A 188 -13.01 6.28 -10.42
N THR A 189 -12.83 5.59 -9.28
CA THR A 189 -13.50 4.32 -9.00
C THR A 189 -14.83 4.55 -8.29
N VAL A 190 -15.71 3.53 -8.30
CA VAL A 190 -16.99 3.56 -7.55
C VAL A 190 -16.77 3.81 -6.06
N PHE A 191 -15.69 3.26 -5.48
CA PHE A 191 -15.28 3.54 -4.10
C PHE A 191 -15.00 5.03 -3.86
N MET A 192 -14.26 5.67 -4.76
CA MET A 192 -13.96 7.11 -4.67
C MET A 192 -15.23 7.97 -4.84
N GLU A 193 -16.14 7.59 -5.73
CA GLU A 193 -17.43 8.27 -5.89
C GLU A 193 -18.29 8.17 -4.64
N GLN A 194 -18.35 7.00 -4.01
CA GLN A 194 -19.04 6.80 -2.74
C GLN A 194 -18.48 7.69 -1.63
N ALA A 195 -17.15 7.85 -1.57
CA ALA A 195 -16.48 8.71 -0.60
C ALA A 195 -16.76 10.19 -0.84
N LEU A 196 -16.68 10.63 -2.10
CA LEU A 196 -17.00 12.03 -2.49
C LEU A 196 -18.43 12.43 -2.12
N GLN A 197 -19.41 11.53 -2.37
CA GLN A 197 -20.82 11.77 -2.02
C GLN A 197 -21.02 11.97 -0.50
N ARG A 198 -20.07 11.54 0.33
CA ARG A 198 -20.11 11.67 1.80
C ARG A 198 -19.16 12.75 2.34
N GLY A 199 -18.64 13.59 1.43
CA GLY A 199 -17.80 14.73 1.80
C GLY A 199 -16.38 14.38 2.18
N CYS A 200 -15.87 13.22 1.76
CA CYS A 200 -14.46 12.88 1.90
C CYS A 200 -13.62 13.57 0.82
N ARG A 201 -12.36 13.84 1.14
CA ARG A 201 -11.32 14.06 0.14
C ARG A 201 -10.93 12.69 -0.44
N ILE A 202 -10.53 12.66 -1.71
CA ILE A 202 -10.14 11.41 -2.38
C ILE A 202 -8.74 11.52 -2.99
N SER A 203 -8.07 10.40 -3.14
CA SER A 203 -6.88 10.25 -3.98
C SER A 203 -6.86 8.86 -4.61
N ASP A 204 -6.31 8.79 -5.81
CA ASP A 204 -5.95 7.54 -6.49
C ASP A 204 -4.50 7.13 -6.18
N GLY A 205 -4.11 5.93 -6.62
CA GLY A 205 -2.81 5.32 -6.36
C GLY A 205 -1.63 5.91 -7.13
N LEU A 206 -1.83 6.96 -7.97
CA LEU A 206 -0.75 7.53 -8.77
C LEU A 206 0.39 8.10 -7.90
N GLY A 207 0.04 8.79 -6.80
CA GLY A 207 1.04 9.32 -5.88
C GLY A 207 1.88 8.21 -5.26
N MET A 208 1.23 7.15 -4.76
CA MET A 208 1.93 5.96 -4.25
C MET A 208 2.85 5.34 -5.31
N LEU A 209 2.40 5.24 -6.57
CA LEU A 209 3.18 4.69 -7.67
C LEU A 209 4.48 5.48 -7.88
N VAL A 210 4.41 6.80 -7.86
CA VAL A 210 5.59 7.67 -8.06
C VAL A 210 6.51 7.62 -6.84
N GLU A 211 5.97 7.74 -5.64
CA GLU A 211 6.77 7.75 -4.41
C GLU A 211 7.51 6.43 -4.18
N GLN A 212 6.86 5.26 -4.41
CA GLN A 212 7.53 3.97 -4.29
C GLN A 212 8.65 3.79 -5.33
N ALA A 213 8.44 4.31 -6.55
CA ALA A 213 9.46 4.27 -7.60
C ALA A 213 10.64 5.20 -7.28
N ALA A 214 10.38 6.38 -6.71
CA ALA A 214 11.41 7.30 -6.25
C ALA A 214 12.28 6.68 -5.15
N ILE A 215 11.67 5.99 -4.18
CA ILE A 215 12.39 5.28 -3.12
C ILE A 215 13.27 4.18 -3.73
N ALA A 216 12.75 3.39 -4.68
CA ALA A 216 13.50 2.36 -5.37
C ALA A 216 14.69 2.95 -6.16
N PHE A 217 14.46 4.03 -6.90
CA PHE A 217 15.50 4.76 -7.62
C PHE A 217 16.64 5.24 -6.71
N CYS A 218 16.27 5.79 -5.55
CA CYS A 218 17.25 6.24 -4.55
C CYS A 218 18.13 5.09 -4.04
N GLN A 219 17.56 3.91 -3.83
CA GLN A 219 18.31 2.71 -3.43
C GLN A 219 19.29 2.27 -4.52
N TRP A 220 18.86 2.22 -5.78
CA TRP A 220 19.70 1.78 -6.90
C TRP A 220 20.89 2.73 -7.14
N HIS A 221 20.66 4.03 -6.98
CA HIS A 221 21.66 5.08 -7.27
C HIS A 221 22.36 5.62 -6.03
N ARG A 222 22.02 5.11 -4.83
CA ARG A 222 22.60 5.57 -3.54
C ARG A 222 22.50 7.08 -3.36
N VAL A 223 21.37 7.67 -3.72
CA VAL A 223 21.06 9.09 -3.57
C VAL A 223 19.93 9.31 -2.56
N GLY A 224 19.91 10.50 -1.92
CA GLY A 224 18.84 10.83 -0.99
C GLY A 224 17.56 11.23 -1.73
N ILE A 225 16.41 10.91 -1.13
CA ILE A 225 15.05 11.17 -1.68
C ILE A 225 14.78 12.68 -1.85
N GLU A 226 15.41 13.53 -1.04
CA GLU A 226 15.32 14.98 -1.11
C GLU A 226 15.84 15.59 -2.42
N ARG A 227 16.52 14.79 -3.25
CA ARG A 227 16.99 15.18 -4.57
C ARG A 227 15.96 15.02 -5.68
N LEU A 228 14.82 14.39 -5.37
CA LEU A 228 13.76 14.09 -6.32
C LEU A 228 12.52 14.94 -6.02
N ASP A 229 12.01 15.62 -7.03
CA ASP A 229 10.73 16.35 -6.94
C ASP A 229 9.59 15.43 -7.41
N THR A 230 9.17 14.53 -6.54
CA THR A 230 8.08 13.57 -6.81
C THR A 230 6.76 14.28 -7.07
N ARG A 231 6.51 15.45 -6.45
CA ARG A 231 5.29 16.23 -6.67
C ARG A 231 5.22 16.79 -8.09
N ALA A 232 6.32 17.28 -8.63
CA ALA A 232 6.37 17.73 -10.02
C ALA A 232 6.09 16.58 -10.99
N VAL A 233 6.64 15.39 -10.73
CA VAL A 233 6.39 14.17 -11.52
C VAL A 233 4.92 13.78 -11.46
N ILE A 234 4.31 13.73 -10.27
CA ILE A 234 2.89 13.41 -10.09
C ILE A 234 2.01 14.42 -10.86
N ALA A 235 2.33 15.71 -10.75
CA ALA A 235 1.60 16.75 -11.45
C ALA A 235 1.66 16.58 -12.98
N GLN A 236 2.83 16.29 -13.53
CA GLN A 236 3.00 16.02 -14.96
C GLN A 236 2.19 14.80 -15.44
N LEU A 237 2.23 13.70 -14.68
CA LEU A 237 1.51 12.48 -15.04
C LEU A 237 -0.03 12.62 -14.97
N ARG A 238 -0.55 13.54 -14.16
CA ARG A 238 -1.99 13.84 -14.10
C ARG A 238 -2.51 14.66 -15.29
N HIS A 239 -1.64 15.24 -16.08
CA HIS A 239 -1.98 16.06 -17.27
C HIS A 239 -1.80 15.30 -18.60
N VAL A 240 -1.35 14.03 -18.55
CA VAL A 240 -1.23 13.13 -19.69
C VAL A 240 -2.45 12.22 -19.77
#